data_2ea42ac2ac150f41b8baf7a3801ada50
#
_entry.id   2ea42ac2ac150f41b8baf7a3801ada50
#
_cell.length_a   1.000
_cell.length_b   1.000
_cell.length_c   1.000
_cell.angle_alpha   90.00
_cell.angle_beta   90.00
_cell.angle_gamma   90.00
#
_symmetry.space_group_name_H-M   'P 1'
#
loop_
_entity.id
_entity.type
_entity.pdbx_description
1 polymer ?
#
loop_
_entity_poly.entity_id
_entity_poly.type
_entity_poly.pdbx_seq_one_letter_code
_entity_poly.pdbx_strand_id
1 'polypeptide(L)'
;MIRDIFGIVKPDGNRQFRTAFVEICKKVGKSELAAAIALYLLYADNEPSAEVYGAAADRQQASIVFDVAKQMVEMSPALMKRSKLMGATKRIVNYGNAGYYQVLSAEVGGKHGFSVSGLVFDEHYIAFYYVSCCYSNR
;
A
#
# COMPACT_ATOMS: atom_id res chain seq x y z
N MET A 1 7.79 15.27 -2.98
CA MET A 1 6.98 14.51 -2.00
C MET A 1 7.23 13.00 -2.10
N ILE A 2 6.74 12.25 -3.10
CA ILE A 2 6.98 10.78 -3.18
C ILE A 2 8.46 10.45 -3.20
N ARG A 3 9.26 11.17 -4.02
CA ARG A 3 10.71 11.03 -4.05
C ARG A 3 11.36 11.25 -2.69
N ASP A 4 10.87 12.21 -1.91
CA ASP A 4 11.46 12.53 -0.61
C ASP A 4 11.11 11.47 0.45
N ILE A 5 9.92 10.91 0.36
CA ILE A 5 9.45 9.85 1.28
C ILE A 5 10.17 8.52 0.98
N PHE A 6 10.27 8.15 -0.30
CA PHE A 6 10.75 6.83 -0.71
C PHE A 6 12.19 6.81 -1.24
N GLY A 7 12.70 7.95 -1.71
CA GLY A 7 14.02 8.04 -2.34
C GLY A 7 15.17 8.35 -1.39
N ILE A 8 14.88 8.76 -0.16
CA ILE A 8 15.93 9.04 0.83
C ILE A 8 16.15 7.78 1.67
N VAL A 9 17.34 7.21 1.52
CA VAL A 9 17.77 6.02 2.26
C VAL A 9 18.94 6.36 3.19
N LYS A 10 19.04 5.61 4.28
CA LYS A 10 20.16 5.68 5.20
C LYS A 10 21.40 5.00 4.61
N PRO A 11 22.60 5.22 5.16
CA PRO A 11 23.81 4.52 4.73
C PRO A 11 23.73 2.99 4.78
N ASP A 12 22.84 2.44 5.64
CA ASP A 12 22.55 1.00 5.77
C ASP A 12 21.61 0.46 4.69
N GLY A 13 21.15 1.30 3.75
CA GLY A 13 20.19 0.95 2.70
C GLY A 13 18.73 0.96 3.13
N ASN A 14 18.45 1.18 4.40
CA ASN A 14 17.10 1.28 4.92
C ASN A 14 16.47 2.65 4.62
N ARG A 15 15.15 2.71 4.55
CA ARG A 15 14.43 3.96 4.40
C ARG A 15 14.63 4.87 5.61
N GLN A 16 14.79 6.16 5.34
CA GLN A 16 14.90 7.15 6.40
C GLN A 16 13.58 7.32 7.15
N PHE A 17 12.47 7.33 6.42
CA PHE A 17 11.14 7.54 7.00
C PHE A 17 10.36 6.23 7.02
N ARG A 18 9.85 5.86 8.20
CA ARG A 18 8.96 4.71 8.38
C ARG A 18 7.49 5.11 8.36
N THR A 19 7.23 6.37 8.64
CA THR A 19 5.89 6.94 8.67
C THR A 19 5.91 8.25 7.92
N ALA A 20 4.94 8.44 7.04
CA ALA A 20 4.70 9.73 6.40
C ALA A 20 3.24 10.13 6.63
N PHE A 21 3.06 11.38 6.95
CA PHE A 21 1.76 12.00 7.14
C PHE A 21 1.58 13.07 6.07
N VAL A 22 0.59 12.90 5.22
CA VAL A 22 0.33 13.81 4.10
C VAL A 22 -1.04 14.42 4.26
N GLU A 23 -1.06 15.71 4.55
CA GLU A 23 -2.29 16.50 4.61
C GLU A 23 -2.52 17.18 3.26
N ILE A 24 -3.65 16.92 2.64
CA ILE A 24 -4.04 17.48 1.36
C ILE A 24 -5.48 17.95 1.42
N CYS A 25 -5.79 19.06 0.75
CA CYS A 25 -7.14 19.56 0.61
C CYS A 25 -8.08 18.50 0.00
N LYS A 26 -9.37 18.60 0.31
CA LYS A 26 -10.38 17.75 -0.31
C LYS A 26 -10.43 17.97 -1.83
N LYS A 27 -10.76 16.93 -2.59
CA LYS A 27 -10.95 16.96 -4.07
C LYS A 27 -9.69 17.22 -4.91
N VAL A 28 -8.50 16.96 -4.41
CA VAL A 28 -7.23 17.11 -5.15
C VAL A 28 -6.52 15.77 -5.42
N GLY A 29 -7.27 14.68 -5.54
CA GLY A 29 -6.69 13.39 -5.88
C GLY A 29 -6.09 12.62 -4.70
N LYS A 30 -6.65 12.78 -3.50
CA LYS A 30 -6.15 12.09 -2.30
C LYS A 30 -6.21 10.57 -2.42
N SER A 31 -7.33 10.03 -2.87
CA SER A 31 -7.51 8.57 -3.01
C SER A 31 -6.65 8.00 -4.12
N GLU A 32 -6.43 8.76 -5.19
CA GLU A 32 -5.50 8.40 -6.26
C GLU A 32 -4.06 8.33 -5.76
N LEU A 33 -3.65 9.29 -4.93
CA LEU A 33 -2.33 9.28 -4.31
C LEU A 33 -2.18 8.08 -3.36
N ALA A 34 -3.18 7.83 -2.52
CA ALA A 34 -3.20 6.67 -1.61
C ALA A 34 -3.10 5.35 -2.38
N ALA A 35 -3.86 5.20 -3.47
CA ALA A 35 -3.82 4.04 -4.35
C ALA A 35 -2.43 3.88 -5.01
N ALA A 36 -1.86 4.97 -5.53
CA ALA A 36 -0.54 4.94 -6.15
C ALA A 36 0.55 4.51 -5.17
N ILE A 37 0.48 4.97 -3.92
CA ILE A 37 1.43 4.56 -2.88
C ILE A 37 1.25 3.10 -2.49
N ALA A 38 0.01 2.62 -2.34
CA ALA A 38 -0.26 1.20 -2.09
C ALA A 38 0.33 0.31 -3.20
N LEU A 39 0.15 0.69 -4.46
CA LEU A 39 0.72 -0.02 -5.60
C LEU A 39 2.25 0.09 -5.64
N TYR A 40 2.83 1.24 -5.30
CA TYR A 40 4.27 1.38 -5.19
C TYR A 40 4.87 0.41 -4.16
N LEU A 41 4.27 0.33 -2.98
CA LEU A 41 4.69 -0.61 -1.93
C LEU A 41 4.55 -2.08 -2.37
N LEU A 42 3.52 -2.38 -3.17
CA LEU A 42 3.28 -3.74 -3.66
C LEU A 42 4.22 -4.16 -4.80
N TYR A 43 4.55 -3.25 -5.73
CA TYR A 43 5.24 -3.60 -6.97
C TYR A 43 6.68 -3.12 -7.06
N ALA A 44 7.01 -2.01 -6.45
CA ALA A 44 8.28 -1.30 -6.65
C ALA A 44 9.23 -1.35 -5.46
N ASP A 45 8.76 -1.77 -4.30
CA ASP A 45 9.56 -1.78 -3.08
C ASP A 45 10.49 -2.99 -2.95
N ASN A 46 10.41 -3.94 -3.88
CA ASN A 46 11.22 -5.16 -3.93
C ASN A 46 11.16 -6.02 -2.66
N GLU A 47 10.15 -5.85 -1.83
CA GLU A 47 9.97 -6.69 -0.65
C GLU A 47 9.35 -8.02 -1.04
N PRO A 48 9.98 -9.16 -0.69
CA PRO A 48 9.40 -10.48 -0.92
C PRO A 48 8.14 -10.66 -0.08
N SER A 49 7.08 -11.17 -0.69
CA SER A 49 5.79 -11.42 -0.03
C SER A 49 5.23 -10.18 0.68
N ALA A 50 5.34 -9.01 0.05
CA ALA A 50 4.88 -7.76 0.61
C ALA A 50 3.40 -7.81 1.01
N GLU A 51 3.10 -7.55 2.28
CA GLU A 51 1.74 -7.43 2.79
C GLU A 51 1.38 -5.95 2.96
N VAL A 52 0.64 -5.42 2.00
CA VAL A 52 0.20 -4.03 2.00
C VAL A 52 -1.28 -3.96 2.34
N TYR A 53 -1.63 -3.13 3.29
CA TYR A 53 -3.01 -2.97 3.74
C TYR A 53 -3.51 -1.54 3.51
N GLY A 54 -4.76 -1.45 3.04
CA GLY A 54 -5.50 -0.21 3.03
C GLY A 54 -6.50 -0.18 4.18
N ALA A 55 -6.49 0.89 4.97
CA ALA A 55 -7.42 1.09 6.06
C ALA A 55 -8.06 2.48 5.98
N ALA A 56 -9.26 2.59 6.49
CA ALA A 56 -9.97 3.84 6.73
C ALA A 56 -10.92 3.63 7.91
N ALA A 57 -11.51 4.72 8.43
CA ALA A 57 -12.50 4.63 9.48
C ALA A 57 -13.72 3.80 9.05
N ASP A 58 -14.08 3.88 7.76
CA ASP A 58 -15.17 3.13 7.16
C ASP A 58 -14.65 2.23 6.02
N ARG A 59 -15.18 1.00 5.96
CA ARG A 59 -14.87 0.05 4.90
C ARG A 59 -15.23 0.56 3.50
N GLN A 60 -16.26 1.37 3.37
CA GLN A 60 -16.62 1.98 2.09
C GLN A 60 -15.54 2.94 1.62
N GLN A 61 -15.00 3.77 2.51
CA GLN A 61 -13.91 4.69 2.22
C GLN A 61 -12.65 3.94 1.77
N ALA A 62 -12.26 2.89 2.50
CA ALA A 62 -11.12 2.05 2.12
C ALA A 62 -11.35 1.34 0.78
N SER A 63 -12.59 0.98 0.45
CA SER A 63 -12.95 0.38 -0.83
C SER A 63 -12.77 1.34 -2.01
N ILE A 64 -12.95 2.64 -1.81
CA ILE A 64 -12.73 3.66 -2.85
C ILE A 64 -11.26 3.63 -3.30
N VAL A 65 -10.32 3.60 -2.35
CA VAL A 65 -8.89 3.52 -2.67
C VAL A 65 -8.56 2.22 -3.41
N PHE A 66 -9.17 1.11 -2.99
CA PHE A 66 -9.00 -0.17 -3.69
C PHE A 66 -9.51 -0.12 -5.13
N ASP A 67 -10.69 0.45 -5.36
CA ASP A 67 -11.28 0.52 -6.70
C ASP A 67 -10.42 1.40 -7.62
N VAL A 68 -9.86 2.49 -7.11
CA VAL A 68 -8.89 3.32 -7.85
C VAL A 68 -7.60 2.54 -8.14
N ALA A 69 -7.05 1.85 -7.15
CA ALA A 69 -5.85 1.00 -7.34
C ALA A 69 -6.10 -0.09 -8.37
N LYS A 70 -7.26 -0.74 -8.33
CA LYS A 70 -7.69 -1.74 -9.31
C LYS A 70 -7.71 -1.16 -10.72
N GLN A 71 -8.33 0.02 -10.92
CA GLN A 71 -8.36 0.71 -12.20
C GLN A 71 -6.96 1.03 -12.72
N MET A 72 -6.06 1.51 -11.86
CA MET A 72 -4.66 1.78 -12.23
C MET A 72 -3.94 0.52 -12.73
N VAL A 73 -4.18 -0.63 -12.11
CA VAL A 73 -3.63 -1.91 -12.55
C VAL A 73 -4.24 -2.33 -13.88
N GLU A 74 -5.56 -2.22 -14.05
CA GLU A 74 -6.26 -2.56 -15.29
C GLU A 74 -5.81 -1.70 -16.48
N MET A 75 -5.48 -0.43 -16.26
CA MET A 75 -4.96 0.48 -17.28
C MET A 75 -3.53 0.19 -17.71
N SER A 76 -2.79 -0.60 -16.94
CA SER A 76 -1.39 -0.95 -17.22
C SER A 76 -1.25 -2.41 -17.63
N PRO A 77 -1.02 -2.73 -18.93
CA PRO A 77 -0.84 -4.11 -19.38
C PRO A 77 0.31 -4.84 -18.68
N ALA A 78 1.35 -4.10 -18.31
CA ALA A 78 2.50 -4.68 -17.59
C ALA A 78 2.14 -5.11 -16.17
N LEU A 79 1.30 -4.35 -15.48
CA LEU A 79 0.81 -4.72 -14.15
C LEU A 79 -0.23 -5.82 -14.22
N MET A 80 -1.15 -5.77 -15.19
CA MET A 80 -2.19 -6.80 -15.36
C MET A 80 -1.59 -8.20 -15.57
N LYS A 81 -0.52 -8.32 -16.35
CA LYS A 81 0.17 -9.62 -16.58
C LYS A 81 0.72 -10.25 -15.29
N ARG A 82 1.01 -9.44 -14.28
CA ARG A 82 1.61 -9.89 -13.01
C ARG A 82 0.64 -9.92 -11.86
N SER A 83 -0.62 -9.60 -12.11
CA SER A 83 -1.59 -9.34 -11.03
C SER A 83 -2.81 -10.24 -11.13
N LYS A 84 -3.38 -10.58 -9.97
CA LYS A 84 -4.71 -11.15 -9.84
C LYS A 84 -5.57 -10.18 -9.05
N LEU A 85 -6.65 -9.74 -9.68
CA LEU A 85 -7.62 -8.83 -9.07
C LEU A 85 -8.78 -9.62 -8.49
N MET A 86 -9.02 -9.48 -7.19
CA MET A 86 -10.08 -10.17 -6.46
C MET A 86 -11.05 -9.13 -5.89
N GLY A 87 -12.09 -8.81 -6.65
CA GLY A 87 -13.07 -7.76 -6.28
C GLY A 87 -13.89 -8.09 -5.03
N ALA A 88 -14.27 -9.35 -4.83
CA ALA A 88 -15.10 -9.76 -3.69
C ALA A 88 -14.35 -9.59 -2.35
N THR A 89 -13.07 -9.92 -2.31
CA THR A 89 -12.22 -9.81 -1.11
C THR A 89 -11.46 -8.49 -1.04
N LYS A 90 -11.62 -7.61 -2.04
CA LYS A 90 -10.87 -6.36 -2.17
C LYS A 90 -9.36 -6.56 -2.01
N ARG A 91 -8.82 -7.49 -2.83
CA ARG A 91 -7.41 -7.88 -2.82
C ARG A 91 -6.81 -7.80 -4.22
N ILE A 92 -5.59 -7.29 -4.30
CA ILE A 92 -4.73 -7.34 -5.49
C ILE A 92 -3.51 -8.17 -5.13
N VAL A 93 -3.27 -9.26 -5.87
CA VAL A 93 -2.11 -10.13 -5.66
C VAL A 93 -1.09 -9.87 -6.74
N ASN A 94 0.18 -9.69 -6.35
CA ASN A 94 1.32 -9.59 -7.28
C ASN A 94 2.04 -10.93 -7.35
N TYR A 95 2.01 -11.56 -8.51
CA TYR A 95 2.71 -12.84 -8.73
C TYR A 95 4.24 -12.70 -8.73
N GLY A 96 4.77 -11.51 -8.99
CA GLY A 96 6.21 -11.28 -9.10
C GLY A 96 6.97 -11.43 -7.78
N ASN A 97 6.34 -11.04 -6.65
CA ASN A 97 6.92 -11.13 -5.31
C ASN A 97 6.05 -11.94 -4.32
N ALA A 98 4.98 -12.57 -4.80
CA ALA A 98 3.98 -13.23 -3.97
C ALA A 98 3.32 -12.33 -2.90
N GLY A 99 3.37 -11.00 -3.11
CA GLY A 99 2.77 -10.01 -2.24
C GLY A 99 1.33 -9.70 -2.59
N TYR A 100 0.66 -9.00 -1.72
CA TYR A 100 -0.72 -8.56 -1.95
C TYR A 100 -1.03 -7.22 -1.28
N TYR A 101 -1.99 -6.51 -1.87
CA TYR A 101 -2.68 -5.36 -1.27
C TYR A 101 -4.10 -5.76 -0.91
N GLN A 102 -4.55 -5.49 0.30
CA GLN A 102 -5.89 -5.83 0.77
C GLN A 102 -6.48 -4.72 1.64
N VAL A 103 -7.79 -4.50 1.48
CA VAL A 103 -8.56 -3.62 2.37
C VAL A 103 -8.84 -4.33 3.69
N LEU A 104 -8.50 -3.69 4.80
CA LEU A 104 -8.87 -4.13 6.14
C LEU A 104 -10.30 -3.67 6.46
N SER A 105 -11.09 -4.58 7.02
CA SER A 105 -12.33 -4.23 7.70
C SER A 105 -12.06 -4.04 9.20
N ALA A 106 -12.84 -3.19 9.86
CA ALA A 106 -12.73 -2.93 11.30
C ALA A 106 -12.81 -4.19 12.18
N GLU A 107 -13.41 -5.26 11.67
CA GLU A 107 -13.51 -6.55 12.36
C GLU A 107 -12.21 -7.36 12.41
N VAL A 108 -11.18 -6.95 11.66
CA VAL A 108 -9.90 -7.69 11.57
C VAL A 108 -8.92 -7.30 12.68
N GLY A 109 -9.27 -6.35 13.53
CA GLY A 109 -8.41 -5.87 14.63
C GLY A 109 -8.02 -6.91 15.70
N GLY A 110 -8.42 -8.16 15.57
CA GLY A 110 -8.11 -9.23 16.54
C GLY A 110 -7.21 -10.36 16.03
N LYS A 111 -6.76 -10.32 14.77
CA LYS A 111 -5.88 -11.37 14.23
C LYS A 111 -4.42 -10.97 14.41
N HIS A 112 -3.82 -11.41 15.50
CA HIS A 112 -2.38 -11.38 15.71
C HIS A 112 -1.68 -12.25 14.66
N GLY A 113 -0.67 -11.69 13.94
CA GLY A 113 0.15 -12.46 13.02
C GLY A 113 0.33 -11.85 11.61
N PHE A 114 -0.05 -10.60 11.41
CA PHE A 114 0.24 -9.90 10.14
C PHE A 114 1.70 -9.47 10.10
N SER A 115 2.39 -9.84 9.04
CA SER A 115 3.70 -9.27 8.69
C SER A 115 3.48 -8.05 7.81
N VAL A 116 3.06 -6.94 8.42
CA VAL A 116 2.69 -5.73 7.69
C VAL A 116 3.93 -5.09 7.06
N SER A 117 4.02 -5.09 5.75
CA SER A 117 5.05 -4.37 5.00
C SER A 117 4.68 -2.90 4.79
N GLY A 118 3.41 -2.61 4.60
CA GLY A 118 2.92 -1.26 4.44
C GLY A 118 1.44 -1.11 4.81
N LEU A 119 1.12 0.00 5.44
CA LEU A 119 -0.25 0.39 5.76
C LEU A 119 -0.53 1.77 5.20
N VAL A 120 -1.57 1.88 4.39
CA VAL A 120 -2.08 3.14 3.84
C VAL A 120 -3.41 3.45 4.51
N PHE A 121 -3.45 4.57 5.21
CA PHE A 121 -4.65 5.02 5.91
C PHE A 121 -5.23 6.24 5.22
N ASP A 122 -6.45 6.15 4.70
CA ASP A 122 -7.15 7.24 4.00
C ASP A 122 -8.35 7.74 4.80
N GLU A 123 -8.17 8.88 5.47
CA GLU A 123 -9.24 9.63 6.13
C GLU A 123 -9.23 11.11 5.71
N HIS A 124 -9.20 12.03 6.70
CA HIS A 124 -9.02 13.47 6.43
C HIS A 124 -7.60 13.80 5.94
N TYR A 125 -6.66 12.92 6.21
CA TYR A 125 -5.27 12.92 5.80
C TYR A 125 -4.88 11.53 5.30
N ILE A 126 -3.79 11.44 4.58
CA ILE A 126 -3.19 10.15 4.24
C ILE A 126 -2.02 9.90 5.18
N ALA A 127 -2.11 8.87 5.98
CA ALA A 127 -0.99 8.40 6.79
C ALA A 127 -0.45 7.10 6.19
N PHE A 128 0.86 7.04 6.03
CA PHE A 128 1.54 5.83 5.58
C PHE A 128 2.40 5.32 6.72
N TYR A 129 2.20 4.07 7.06
CA TYR A 129 3.09 3.34 7.96
C TYR A 129 3.83 2.31 7.12
N TYR A 130 5.13 2.43 7.08
CA TYR A 130 6.00 1.43 6.51
C TYR A 130 6.71 0.68 7.63
N VAL A 131 6.43 -0.58 7.74
CA VAL A 131 7.16 -1.48 8.64
C VAL A 131 8.20 -2.19 7.78
N SER A 132 9.40 -1.63 7.70
CA SER A 132 10.53 -2.37 7.14
C SER A 132 10.77 -3.59 8.01
N CYS A 133 10.46 -4.75 7.50
CA CYS A 133 11.08 -5.97 8.03
C CYS A 133 12.57 -5.84 7.72
N CYS A 134 13.39 -5.86 8.75
CA CYS A 134 14.84 -5.79 8.63
C CYS A 134 15.31 -6.80 7.59
N TYR A 135 15.89 -6.33 6.51
CA TYR A 135 16.79 -7.15 5.71
C TYR A 135 17.95 -7.53 6.62
N SER A 136 17.81 -8.66 7.29
CA SER A 136 18.93 -9.34 7.88
C SER A 136 19.78 -9.81 6.72
N ASN A 137 20.89 -9.14 6.49
CA ASN A 137 21.95 -9.61 5.64
C ASN A 137 22.24 -11.09 5.95
N ARG A 138 21.98 -11.94 5.00
CA ARG A 138 22.69 -13.19 4.84
C ARG A 138 23.42 -13.16 3.50
#